data_0e5c3de72c271a6155a2f46e1c559272
#
_entry.id   0e5c3de72c271a6155a2f46e1c559272
#
_cell.length_a   1.000
_cell.length_b   1.000
_cell.length_c   1.000
_cell.angle_alpha   90.00
_cell.angle_beta   90.00
_cell.angle_gamma   90.00
#
_symmetry.space_group_name_H-M   'P 1'
#
loop_
_entity.id
_entity.type
_entity.pdbx_description
1 polymer ?
#
loop_
_entity_poly.entity_id
_entity_poly.type
_entity_poly.pdbx_seq_one_letter_code
_entity_poly.pdbx_strand_id
1 'polypeptide(L)'
;MAGIQKVAQLGYSAQAGTYAKGRPGYPGELDAWLREALEIHPGSTVVDLGAGTGKFTQLLSSMEINVVAVEPIEAMRSEFARNLPHITILEGTAESMPLNSGAAQALICAQAFHWFAHETSLAEIHRVLRPNGRLGLIWNVRDESVDWVAAITDIITPYEGDTPRFHTGNWKLPFTGRYFSEPEFTCFPYTHTGSAKEVIMDRFLSVSFIAALPPAEKAKVSEQLQRLIETHPSLRGREVIEFPYQTQAYLCRRLEGTPR
;
A
#
# COMPACT_ATOMS: atom_id res chain seq x y z
N MET A 1 8.81 -18.88 -2.84
CA MET A 1 8.07 -17.82 -3.58
C MET A 1 6.60 -18.17 -3.85
N ALA A 2 6.22 -19.42 -4.12
CA ALA A 2 4.81 -19.77 -4.40
C ALA A 2 3.82 -19.63 -3.21
N GLY A 3 4.28 -19.58 -1.96
CA GLY A 3 3.40 -19.51 -0.78
C GLY A 3 2.87 -18.11 -0.46
N ILE A 4 3.67 -17.08 -0.65
CA ILE A 4 3.32 -15.68 -0.32
C ILE A 4 2.28 -15.14 -1.30
N GLN A 5 2.41 -15.45 -2.60
CA GLN A 5 1.40 -15.12 -3.60
C GLN A 5 0.05 -15.80 -3.31
N LYS A 6 0.04 -17.02 -2.75
CA LYS A 6 -1.21 -17.74 -2.43
C LYS A 6 -2.01 -17.08 -1.30
N VAL A 7 -1.37 -16.64 -0.22
CA VAL A 7 -2.05 -15.96 0.90
C VAL A 7 -2.60 -14.60 0.45
N ALA A 8 -1.82 -13.83 -0.31
CA ALA A 8 -2.29 -12.60 -0.91
C ALA A 8 -3.45 -12.84 -1.90
N GLN A 9 -3.32 -13.81 -2.81
CA GLN A 9 -4.39 -14.15 -3.77
C GLN A 9 -5.68 -14.61 -3.09
N LEU A 10 -5.63 -15.46 -2.09
CA LEU A 10 -6.83 -15.98 -1.41
C LEU A 10 -7.53 -14.89 -0.58
N GLY A 11 -6.76 -14.03 0.11
CA GLY A 11 -7.32 -12.95 0.92
C GLY A 11 -7.93 -11.83 0.07
N TYR A 12 -7.32 -11.50 -1.08
CA TYR A 12 -7.76 -10.40 -1.92
C TYR A 12 -8.84 -10.79 -2.94
N SER A 13 -8.84 -12.02 -3.45
CA SER A 13 -9.83 -12.47 -4.45
C SER A 13 -11.25 -12.55 -3.89
N ALA A 14 -11.41 -12.85 -2.59
CA ALA A 14 -12.72 -13.03 -1.98
C ALA A 14 -13.45 -11.73 -1.58
N GLN A 15 -12.76 -10.59 -1.48
CA GLN A 15 -13.29 -9.37 -0.86
C GLN A 15 -12.83 -8.05 -1.52
N ALA A 16 -12.49 -8.03 -2.82
CA ALA A 16 -11.99 -6.84 -3.51
C ALA A 16 -12.90 -5.59 -3.33
N GLY A 17 -14.22 -5.74 -3.32
CA GLY A 17 -15.17 -4.66 -3.12
C GLY A 17 -15.21 -4.11 -1.69
N THR A 18 -15.16 -4.97 -0.66
CA THR A 18 -15.12 -4.55 0.76
C THR A 18 -13.74 -3.97 1.10
N TYR A 19 -12.68 -4.51 0.49
CA TYR A 19 -11.32 -4.02 0.59
C TYR A 19 -11.21 -2.55 0.15
N ALA A 20 -11.82 -2.19 -0.99
CA ALA A 20 -11.76 -0.82 -1.54
C ALA A 20 -12.43 0.21 -0.61
N LYS A 21 -13.54 -0.16 0.06
CA LYS A 21 -14.31 0.76 0.93
C LYS A 21 -13.64 1.03 2.28
N GLY A 22 -13.05 0.02 2.91
CA GLY A 22 -12.45 0.16 4.24
C GLY A 22 -11.02 0.73 4.26
N ARG A 23 -10.38 0.91 3.09
CA ARG A 23 -8.99 1.41 3.05
C ARG A 23 -8.93 2.92 3.13
N PRO A 24 -8.03 3.48 3.99
CA PRO A 24 -7.81 4.92 4.06
C PRO A 24 -7.33 5.47 2.72
N GLY A 25 -7.65 6.73 2.44
CA GLY A 25 -7.03 7.52 1.39
C GLY A 25 -5.60 7.93 1.76
N TYR A 26 -5.18 9.09 1.26
CA TYR A 26 -3.87 9.65 1.54
C TYR A 26 -3.99 11.15 1.86
N PRO A 27 -3.07 11.74 2.65
CA PRO A 27 -3.09 13.17 2.96
C PRO A 27 -2.87 14.01 1.72
N GLY A 28 -3.48 15.20 1.67
CA GLY A 28 -3.34 16.13 0.55
C GLY A 28 -1.90 16.64 0.35
N GLU A 29 -1.14 16.73 1.44
CA GLU A 29 0.27 17.14 1.44
C GLU A 29 1.18 16.19 0.64
N LEU A 30 0.72 14.95 0.44
CA LEU A 30 1.44 13.98 -0.36
C LEU A 30 1.55 14.40 -1.83
N ASP A 31 0.60 15.17 -2.38
CA ASP A 31 0.68 15.69 -3.74
C ASP A 31 1.92 16.58 -3.94
N ALA A 32 2.20 17.48 -3.01
CA ALA A 32 3.39 18.34 -3.06
C ALA A 32 4.68 17.49 -2.98
N TRP A 33 4.72 16.50 -2.08
CA TRP A 33 5.86 15.59 -1.96
C TRP A 33 6.09 14.77 -3.25
N LEU A 34 5.02 14.28 -3.88
CA LEU A 34 5.13 13.55 -5.15
C LEU A 34 5.73 14.43 -6.26
N ARG A 35 5.32 15.69 -6.33
CA ARG A 35 5.86 16.64 -7.32
C ARG A 35 7.32 17.00 -7.05
N GLU A 36 7.65 17.33 -5.83
CA GLU A 36 8.97 17.83 -5.45
C GLU A 36 10.00 16.70 -5.28
N ALA A 37 9.71 15.71 -4.42
CA ALA A 37 10.66 14.65 -4.09
C ALA A 37 10.83 13.64 -5.23
N LEU A 38 9.74 13.28 -5.94
CA LEU A 38 9.81 12.36 -7.07
C LEU A 38 10.01 13.06 -8.43
N GLU A 39 10.11 14.40 -8.43
CA GLU A 39 10.29 15.21 -9.65
C GLU A 39 9.21 14.89 -10.71
N ILE A 40 7.96 14.77 -10.26
CA ILE A 40 6.81 14.51 -11.13
C ILE A 40 6.28 15.83 -11.64
N HIS A 41 6.32 16.02 -12.96
CA HIS A 41 5.85 17.21 -13.66
C HIS A 41 4.72 16.87 -14.64
N PRO A 42 3.96 17.85 -15.13
CA PRO A 42 2.97 17.62 -16.18
C PRO A 42 3.56 16.85 -17.37
N GLY A 43 2.86 15.81 -17.82
CA GLY A 43 3.31 14.91 -18.89
C GLY A 43 4.29 13.81 -18.45
N SER A 44 4.75 13.77 -17.20
CA SER A 44 5.57 12.66 -16.69
C SER A 44 4.84 11.32 -16.80
N THR A 45 5.56 10.26 -17.13
CA THR A 45 5.02 8.89 -16.99
C THR A 45 5.36 8.35 -15.61
N VAL A 46 4.34 7.94 -14.88
CA VAL A 46 4.44 7.40 -13.51
C VAL A 46 3.84 6.01 -13.45
N VAL A 47 4.57 5.06 -12.89
CA VAL A 47 4.09 3.68 -12.68
C VAL A 47 3.61 3.52 -11.24
N ASP A 48 2.39 3.02 -11.04
CA ASP A 48 1.86 2.54 -9.76
C ASP A 48 2.01 1.01 -9.71
N LEU A 49 3.01 0.50 -8.98
CA LEU A 49 3.34 -0.92 -8.91
C LEU A 49 2.68 -1.57 -7.68
N GLY A 50 1.91 -2.62 -7.92
CA GLY A 50 1.04 -3.23 -6.90
C GLY A 50 -0.17 -2.34 -6.64
N ALA A 51 -0.77 -1.81 -7.72
CA ALA A 51 -1.83 -0.80 -7.66
C ALA A 51 -3.12 -1.27 -6.98
N GLY A 52 -3.31 -2.59 -6.84
CA GLY A 52 -4.48 -3.18 -6.21
C GLY A 52 -5.77 -2.73 -6.90
N THR A 53 -6.72 -2.20 -6.13
CA THR A 53 -8.01 -1.67 -6.64
C THR A 53 -7.94 -0.21 -7.10
N GLY A 54 -6.75 0.40 -7.15
CA GLY A 54 -6.54 1.77 -7.66
C GLY A 54 -6.65 2.88 -6.61
N LYS A 55 -6.61 2.56 -5.32
CA LYS A 55 -6.79 3.55 -4.25
C LYS A 55 -5.73 4.67 -4.29
N PHE A 56 -4.47 4.31 -4.53
CA PHE A 56 -3.39 5.28 -4.70
C PHE A 56 -3.41 5.90 -6.09
N THR A 57 -3.67 5.10 -7.12
CA THR A 57 -3.80 5.59 -8.50
C THR A 57 -4.82 6.69 -8.64
N GLN A 58 -5.90 6.67 -7.84
CA GLN A 58 -6.91 7.74 -7.80
C GLN A 58 -6.30 9.09 -7.41
N LEU A 59 -5.34 9.13 -6.47
CA LEU A 59 -4.58 10.34 -6.15
C LEU A 59 -3.76 10.81 -7.35
N LEU A 60 -3.04 9.89 -8.00
CA LEU A 60 -2.24 10.21 -9.19
C LEU A 60 -3.09 10.70 -10.36
N SER A 61 -4.31 10.22 -10.51
CA SER A 61 -5.22 10.60 -11.61
C SER A 61 -5.68 12.05 -11.56
N SER A 62 -5.55 12.71 -10.40
CA SER A 62 -5.82 14.16 -10.27
C SER A 62 -4.65 15.04 -10.74
N MET A 63 -3.50 14.44 -11.02
CA MET A 63 -2.31 15.14 -11.52
C MET A 63 -2.29 15.09 -13.06
N GLU A 64 -1.71 16.10 -13.69
CA GLU A 64 -1.58 16.16 -15.17
C GLU A 64 -0.44 15.26 -15.67
N ILE A 65 -0.54 13.94 -15.44
CA ILE A 65 0.51 12.94 -15.72
C ILE A 65 -0.05 11.70 -16.43
N ASN A 66 0.84 10.93 -17.05
CA ASN A 66 0.52 9.64 -17.64
C ASN A 66 0.71 8.53 -16.60
N VAL A 67 -0.37 8.00 -16.06
CA VAL A 67 -0.32 6.91 -15.07
C VAL A 67 -0.45 5.56 -15.76
N VAL A 68 0.45 4.64 -15.41
CA VAL A 68 0.36 3.22 -15.79
C VAL A 68 0.37 2.39 -14.50
N ALA A 69 -0.70 1.67 -14.25
CA ALA A 69 -0.80 0.75 -13.11
C ALA A 69 -0.31 -0.65 -13.49
N VAL A 70 0.36 -1.33 -12.55
CA VAL A 70 0.80 -2.73 -12.70
C VAL A 70 0.31 -3.52 -11.49
N GLU A 71 -0.43 -4.62 -11.73
CA GLU A 71 -1.01 -5.45 -10.67
C GLU A 71 -1.10 -6.91 -11.12
N PRO A 72 -0.55 -7.89 -10.37
CA PRO A 72 -0.58 -9.29 -10.75
C PRO A 72 -1.94 -9.99 -10.54
N ILE A 73 -2.79 -9.51 -9.61
CA ILE A 73 -4.02 -10.20 -9.19
C ILE A 73 -5.19 -9.76 -10.07
N GLU A 74 -5.76 -10.69 -10.85
CA GLU A 74 -6.85 -10.43 -11.78
C GLU A 74 -8.09 -9.80 -11.13
N ALA A 75 -8.51 -10.29 -9.96
CA ALA A 75 -9.66 -9.73 -9.23
C ALA A 75 -9.44 -8.26 -8.83
N MET A 76 -8.19 -7.88 -8.50
CA MET A 76 -7.81 -6.50 -8.21
C MET A 76 -7.83 -5.65 -9.47
N ARG A 77 -7.26 -6.15 -10.59
CA ARG A 77 -7.31 -5.46 -11.89
C ARG A 77 -8.73 -5.22 -12.36
N SER A 78 -9.61 -6.21 -12.18
CA SER A 78 -11.02 -6.08 -12.55
C SER A 78 -11.76 -5.01 -11.75
N GLU A 79 -11.46 -4.89 -10.45
CA GLU A 79 -12.01 -3.83 -9.60
C GLU A 79 -11.41 -2.46 -9.95
N PHE A 80 -10.10 -2.41 -10.19
CA PHE A 80 -9.39 -1.22 -10.66
C PHE A 80 -10.03 -0.67 -11.95
N ALA A 81 -10.23 -1.51 -12.94
CA ALA A 81 -10.80 -1.10 -14.24
C ALA A 81 -12.24 -0.56 -14.11
N ARG A 82 -13.01 -1.04 -13.11
CA ARG A 82 -14.33 -0.47 -12.79
C ARG A 82 -14.23 0.91 -12.16
N ASN A 83 -13.26 1.10 -11.26
CA ASN A 83 -13.09 2.34 -10.52
C ASN A 83 -12.40 3.44 -11.35
N LEU A 84 -11.46 3.05 -12.22
CA LEU A 84 -10.60 3.96 -12.99
C LEU A 84 -10.52 3.52 -14.47
N PRO A 85 -11.64 3.52 -15.22
CA PRO A 85 -11.70 2.95 -16.58
C PRO A 85 -10.84 3.70 -17.60
N HIS A 86 -10.39 4.90 -17.27
CA HIS A 86 -9.55 5.75 -18.13
C HIS A 86 -8.05 5.59 -17.86
N ILE A 87 -7.65 4.80 -16.85
CA ILE A 87 -6.25 4.55 -16.52
C ILE A 87 -5.81 3.19 -17.04
N THR A 88 -4.67 3.14 -17.71
CA THR A 88 -4.09 1.88 -18.17
C THR A 88 -3.65 1.02 -16.98
N ILE A 89 -4.15 -0.21 -16.92
CA ILE A 89 -3.69 -1.22 -15.95
C ILE A 89 -3.17 -2.45 -16.71
N LEU A 90 -1.99 -2.90 -16.33
CA LEU A 90 -1.27 -4.01 -16.94
C LEU A 90 -1.14 -5.18 -15.97
N GLU A 91 -1.21 -6.39 -16.50
CA GLU A 91 -0.82 -7.59 -15.75
C GLU A 91 0.70 -7.67 -15.68
N GLY A 92 1.26 -7.75 -14.47
CA GLY A 92 2.70 -7.86 -14.26
C GLY A 92 3.05 -8.02 -12.78
N THR A 93 4.27 -8.47 -12.53
CA THR A 93 4.83 -8.58 -11.18
C THR A 93 5.97 -7.56 -11.00
N ALA A 94 6.43 -7.41 -9.78
CA ALA A 94 7.55 -6.52 -9.47
C ALA A 94 8.88 -7.00 -10.09
N GLU A 95 8.98 -8.29 -10.42
CA GLU A 95 10.15 -8.91 -11.06
C GLU A 95 10.07 -8.91 -12.59
N SER A 96 8.88 -8.66 -13.15
CA SER A 96 8.64 -8.69 -14.60
C SER A 96 7.45 -7.79 -14.96
N MET A 97 7.74 -6.54 -15.24
CA MET A 97 6.76 -5.56 -15.71
C MET A 97 6.72 -5.52 -17.24
N PRO A 98 5.54 -5.52 -17.87
CA PRO A 98 5.41 -5.42 -19.33
C PRO A 98 5.63 -3.97 -19.82
N LEU A 99 6.78 -3.40 -19.43
CA LEU A 99 7.19 -2.03 -19.73
C LEU A 99 8.61 -2.02 -20.29
N ASN A 100 8.89 -1.10 -21.20
CA ASN A 100 10.21 -0.90 -21.74
C ASN A 100 11.19 -0.34 -20.70
N SER A 101 12.48 -0.56 -20.89
CA SER A 101 13.53 0.07 -20.09
C SER A 101 13.45 1.59 -20.23
N GLY A 102 13.58 2.31 -19.12
CA GLY A 102 13.51 3.77 -19.11
C GLY A 102 12.13 4.37 -19.41
N ALA A 103 11.06 3.60 -19.26
CA ALA A 103 9.71 4.04 -19.60
C ALA A 103 9.13 5.08 -18.65
N ALA A 104 9.58 5.13 -17.38
CA ALA A 104 8.97 5.93 -16.34
C ALA A 104 9.92 6.95 -15.70
N GLN A 105 9.39 8.15 -15.39
CA GLN A 105 10.06 9.16 -14.56
C GLN A 105 10.09 8.74 -13.10
N ALA A 106 8.95 8.28 -12.60
CA ALA A 106 8.81 7.80 -11.23
C ALA A 106 8.07 6.46 -11.21
N LEU A 107 8.41 5.62 -10.23
CA LEU A 107 7.68 4.42 -9.91
C LEU A 107 7.31 4.47 -8.44
N ILE A 108 6.07 4.14 -8.12
CA ILE A 108 5.55 4.24 -6.77
C ILE A 108 4.98 2.88 -6.35
N CYS A 109 5.28 2.47 -5.11
CA CYS A 109 4.68 1.32 -4.47
C CYS A 109 3.94 1.80 -3.22
N ALA A 110 2.62 1.93 -3.31
CA ALA A 110 1.79 2.34 -2.18
C ALA A 110 1.22 1.10 -1.47
N GLN A 111 1.55 0.88 -0.21
CA GLN A 111 1.15 -0.27 0.62
C GLN A 111 1.61 -1.65 0.08
N ALA A 112 2.53 -1.71 -0.88
CA ALA A 112 2.79 -2.93 -1.64
C ALA A 112 4.21 -3.49 -1.48
N PHE A 113 5.24 -2.65 -1.41
CA PHE A 113 6.62 -3.06 -1.57
C PHE A 113 7.09 -4.18 -0.61
N HIS A 114 6.58 -4.23 0.61
CA HIS A 114 6.92 -5.29 1.58
C HIS A 114 6.58 -6.72 1.11
N TRP A 115 5.71 -6.88 0.10
CA TRP A 115 5.37 -8.18 -0.49
C TRP A 115 6.44 -8.73 -1.43
N PHE A 116 7.22 -7.83 -2.03
CA PHE A 116 8.23 -8.15 -3.05
C PHE A 116 9.56 -7.41 -2.82
N ALA A 117 9.90 -7.16 -1.55
CA ALA A 117 11.12 -6.46 -1.17
C ALA A 117 12.35 -7.36 -1.29
N HIS A 118 12.85 -7.53 -2.52
CA HIS A 118 14.05 -8.29 -2.82
C HIS A 118 14.80 -7.71 -4.02
N GLU A 119 16.03 -8.15 -4.21
CA GLU A 119 16.97 -7.58 -5.18
C GLU A 119 16.45 -7.65 -6.64
N THR A 120 15.78 -8.75 -7.02
CA THR A 120 15.23 -8.92 -8.37
C THR A 120 14.14 -7.90 -8.69
N SER A 121 13.32 -7.55 -7.71
CA SER A 121 12.31 -6.48 -7.87
C SER A 121 12.97 -5.12 -8.00
N LEU A 122 14.00 -4.81 -7.20
CA LEU A 122 14.75 -3.55 -7.34
C LEU A 122 15.46 -3.45 -8.68
N ALA A 123 16.00 -4.56 -9.21
CA ALA A 123 16.61 -4.60 -10.53
C ALA A 123 15.60 -4.27 -11.64
N GLU A 124 14.40 -4.83 -11.57
CA GLU A 124 13.35 -4.59 -12.55
C GLU A 124 12.79 -3.15 -12.44
N ILE A 125 12.57 -2.65 -11.22
CA ILE A 125 12.17 -1.27 -10.97
C ILE A 125 13.23 -0.31 -11.55
N HIS A 126 14.52 -0.59 -11.31
CA HIS A 126 15.64 0.16 -11.86
C HIS A 126 15.65 0.15 -13.40
N ARG A 127 15.34 -0.99 -14.03
CA ARG A 127 15.24 -1.12 -15.50
C ARG A 127 14.14 -0.22 -16.08
N VAL A 128 12.97 -0.21 -15.44
CA VAL A 128 11.80 0.55 -15.91
C VAL A 128 11.96 2.05 -15.72
N LEU A 129 12.65 2.47 -14.67
CA LEU A 129 12.95 3.88 -14.43
C LEU A 129 13.98 4.42 -15.43
N ARG A 130 13.75 5.62 -15.97
CA ARG A 130 14.73 6.35 -16.76
C ARG A 130 15.93 6.78 -15.92
N PRO A 131 17.10 7.14 -16.51
CA PRO A 131 18.17 7.81 -15.77
C PRO A 131 17.64 8.97 -14.94
N ASN A 132 18.13 9.10 -13.71
CA ASN A 132 17.64 10.03 -12.68
C ASN A 132 16.19 9.82 -12.23
N GLY A 133 15.56 8.70 -12.59
CA GLY A 133 14.23 8.33 -12.12
C GLY A 133 14.18 8.13 -10.60
N ARG A 134 12.97 8.20 -10.05
CA ARG A 134 12.73 8.13 -8.59
C ARG A 134 11.81 6.96 -8.26
N LEU A 135 12.15 6.26 -7.17
CA LEU A 135 11.27 5.27 -6.55
C LEU A 135 10.65 5.87 -5.30
N GLY A 136 9.32 5.89 -5.24
CA GLY A 136 8.54 6.28 -4.07
C GLY A 136 7.95 5.05 -3.37
N LEU A 137 8.17 4.93 -2.06
CA LEU A 137 7.53 3.89 -1.26
C LEU A 137 6.64 4.53 -0.21
N ILE A 138 5.36 4.13 -0.14
CA ILE A 138 4.38 4.84 0.68
C ILE A 138 3.57 3.85 1.52
N TRP A 139 3.41 4.16 2.82
CA TRP A 139 2.56 3.40 3.73
C TRP A 139 1.75 4.30 4.65
N ASN A 140 0.47 3.99 4.81
CA ASN A 140 -0.34 4.48 5.91
C ASN A 140 -0.10 3.57 7.12
N VAL A 141 0.64 4.06 8.09
CA VAL A 141 0.96 3.36 9.34
C VAL A 141 -0.02 3.84 10.41
N ARG A 142 -0.63 2.93 11.16
CA ARG A 142 -1.51 3.27 12.27
C ARG A 142 -0.74 4.04 13.33
N ASP A 143 -1.35 5.07 13.91
CA ASP A 143 -0.75 5.80 15.02
C ASP A 143 -1.06 5.09 16.35
N GLU A 144 -0.20 4.14 16.72
CA GLU A 144 -0.33 3.33 17.94
C GLU A 144 0.05 4.10 19.23
N SER A 145 0.38 5.39 19.15
CA SER A 145 0.45 6.26 20.31
C SER A 145 -0.95 6.51 20.93
N VAL A 146 -1.99 6.26 20.15
CA VAL A 146 -3.39 6.32 20.59
C VAL A 146 -3.82 4.94 21.09
N ASP A 147 -4.25 4.88 22.34
CA ASP A 147 -4.49 3.65 23.10
C ASP A 147 -5.45 2.65 22.44
N TRP A 148 -6.59 3.11 21.89
CA TRP A 148 -7.51 2.22 21.22
C TRP A 148 -7.00 1.74 19.85
N VAL A 149 -6.10 2.47 19.20
CA VAL A 149 -5.41 2.02 17.97
C VAL A 149 -4.42 0.90 18.30
N ALA A 150 -3.64 1.07 19.39
CA ALA A 150 -2.77 0.02 19.92
C ALA A 150 -3.58 -1.23 20.29
N ALA A 151 -4.73 -1.08 20.95
CA ALA A 151 -5.61 -2.20 21.29
C ALA A 151 -6.11 -2.97 20.05
N ILE A 152 -6.39 -2.28 18.93
CA ILE A 152 -6.74 -2.96 17.67
C ILE A 152 -5.55 -3.76 17.14
N THR A 153 -4.34 -3.22 17.22
CA THR A 153 -3.11 -3.92 16.84
C THR A 153 -2.92 -5.19 17.66
N ASP A 154 -3.11 -5.11 18.97
CA ASP A 154 -3.01 -6.27 19.87
C ASP A 154 -4.03 -7.37 19.52
N ILE A 155 -5.25 -7.00 19.09
CA ILE A 155 -6.27 -7.94 18.65
C ILE A 155 -5.85 -8.70 17.39
N ILE A 156 -5.24 -8.04 16.41
CA ILE A 156 -4.98 -8.65 15.09
C ILE A 156 -3.61 -9.29 14.97
N THR A 157 -2.58 -8.80 15.70
CA THR A 157 -1.19 -9.27 15.61
C THR A 157 -1.02 -10.78 15.83
N PRO A 158 -1.74 -11.45 16.77
CA PRO A 158 -1.63 -12.90 16.95
C PRO A 158 -1.92 -13.74 15.71
N TYR A 159 -2.62 -13.18 14.73
CA TYR A 159 -3.03 -13.85 13.50
C TYR A 159 -2.12 -13.53 12.30
N GLU A 160 -1.09 -12.70 12.49
CA GLU A 160 -0.24 -12.19 11.41
C GLU A 160 0.67 -13.28 10.81
N GLY A 161 1.18 -14.19 11.66
CA GLY A 161 2.10 -15.25 11.26
C GLY A 161 3.36 -14.69 10.57
N ASP A 162 3.85 -15.40 9.54
CA ASP A 162 5.03 -15.01 8.76
C ASP A 162 4.68 -14.08 7.57
N THR A 163 3.51 -13.44 7.60
CA THR A 163 3.10 -12.54 6.52
C THR A 163 4.06 -11.33 6.44
N PRO A 164 4.63 -11.01 5.25
CA PRO A 164 5.49 -9.86 5.09
C PRO A 164 4.78 -8.56 5.50
N ARG A 165 5.44 -7.76 6.34
CA ARG A 165 4.85 -6.55 6.90
C ARG A 165 5.83 -5.38 6.88
N PHE A 166 5.28 -4.17 6.77
CA PHE A 166 6.05 -2.95 6.81
C PHE A 166 6.80 -2.77 8.14
N HIS A 167 6.14 -2.99 9.29
CA HIS A 167 6.70 -2.72 10.62
C HIS A 167 7.91 -3.59 10.98
N THR A 168 8.09 -4.75 10.32
CA THR A 168 9.28 -5.59 10.54
C THR A 168 10.59 -4.94 10.05
N GLY A 169 10.50 -3.94 9.18
CA GLY A 169 11.66 -3.28 8.59
C GLY A 169 12.40 -4.11 7.53
N ASN A 170 12.04 -5.38 7.32
CA ASN A 170 12.71 -6.28 6.36
C ASN A 170 12.66 -5.77 4.92
N TRP A 171 11.71 -4.90 4.58
CA TRP A 171 11.63 -4.29 3.26
C TRP A 171 12.84 -3.39 2.92
N LYS A 172 13.64 -2.98 3.92
CA LYS A 172 14.86 -2.20 3.71
C LYS A 172 16.07 -3.05 3.31
N LEU A 173 16.08 -4.34 3.63
CA LEU A 173 17.23 -5.23 3.43
C LEU A 173 17.79 -5.25 1.98
N PRO A 174 16.99 -5.17 0.91
CA PRO A 174 17.53 -5.18 -0.46
C PRO A 174 18.16 -3.85 -0.89
N PHE A 175 18.06 -2.77 -0.10
CA PHE A 175 18.69 -1.48 -0.40
C PHE A 175 20.18 -1.50 -0.01
N THR A 176 21.00 -2.15 -0.81
CA THR A 176 22.45 -2.33 -0.58
C THR A 176 23.32 -1.26 -1.25
N GLY A 177 22.70 -0.22 -1.83
CA GLY A 177 23.40 0.77 -2.65
C GLY A 177 23.71 0.31 -4.08
N ARG A 178 23.17 -0.83 -4.52
CA ARG A 178 23.41 -1.36 -5.87
C ARG A 178 22.54 -0.66 -6.94
N TYR A 179 21.26 -0.52 -6.70
CA TYR A 179 20.28 0.00 -7.66
C TYR A 179 19.73 1.36 -7.24
N PHE A 180 19.58 1.56 -5.94
CA PHE A 180 18.98 2.76 -5.36
C PHE A 180 19.77 3.26 -4.16
N SER A 181 19.64 4.57 -3.87
CA SER A 181 20.09 5.17 -2.61
C SER A 181 19.36 4.55 -1.41
N GLU A 182 19.89 4.78 -0.22
CA GLU A 182 19.13 4.57 1.03
C GLU A 182 17.80 5.32 0.96
N PRO A 183 16.70 4.73 1.49
CA PRO A 183 15.39 5.38 1.53
C PRO A 183 15.38 6.62 2.42
N GLU A 184 15.11 7.80 1.85
CA GLU A 184 14.94 9.07 2.55
C GLU A 184 13.52 9.21 3.06
N PHE A 185 13.35 9.37 4.37
CA PHE A 185 12.07 9.35 5.07
C PHE A 185 11.40 10.70 5.16
N THR A 186 10.10 10.74 4.90
CA THR A 186 9.19 11.86 5.19
C THR A 186 7.89 11.31 5.78
N CYS A 187 7.27 12.03 6.71
CA CYS A 187 6.05 11.61 7.39
C CYS A 187 4.98 12.70 7.34
N PHE A 188 3.73 12.28 7.12
CA PHE A 188 2.56 13.16 7.11
C PHE A 188 1.51 12.60 8.07
N PRO A 189 0.98 13.40 9.00
CA PRO A 189 -0.19 13.00 9.77
C PRO A 189 -1.39 12.82 8.83
N TYR A 190 -2.19 11.80 9.08
CA TYR A 190 -3.39 11.54 8.28
C TYR A 190 -4.51 10.99 9.17
N THR A 191 -5.72 11.41 8.92
CA THR A 191 -6.90 10.93 9.63
C THR A 191 -7.90 10.32 8.65
N HIS A 192 -8.27 9.07 8.88
CA HIS A 192 -9.34 8.41 8.13
C HIS A 192 -10.64 8.51 8.91
N THR A 193 -11.55 9.34 8.42
CA THR A 193 -12.82 9.64 9.08
C THR A 193 -13.97 8.81 8.48
N GLY A 194 -14.80 8.24 9.33
CA GLY A 194 -15.96 7.45 8.93
C GLY A 194 -16.68 6.82 10.13
N SER A 195 -17.67 5.98 9.86
CA SER A 195 -18.32 5.19 10.92
C SER A 195 -17.36 4.14 11.50
N ALA A 196 -17.59 3.72 12.75
CA ALA A 196 -16.83 2.62 13.36
C ALA A 196 -16.84 1.36 12.50
N LYS A 197 -17.97 1.11 11.81
CA LYS A 197 -18.08 0.00 10.84
C LYS A 197 -17.04 0.12 9.72
N GLU A 198 -16.90 1.29 9.10
CA GLU A 198 -16.02 1.52 7.94
C GLU A 198 -14.56 1.55 8.35
N VAL A 199 -14.20 2.40 9.34
CA VAL A 199 -12.80 2.69 9.67
C VAL A 199 -12.18 1.65 10.61
N ILE A 200 -12.99 0.81 11.29
CA ILE A 200 -12.51 -0.27 12.15
C ILE A 200 -12.94 -1.63 11.60
N MET A 201 -14.22 -1.95 11.56
CA MET A 201 -14.68 -3.31 11.23
C MET A 201 -14.30 -3.70 9.79
N ASP A 202 -14.76 -2.98 8.78
CA ASP A 202 -14.49 -3.30 7.37
C ASP A 202 -12.99 -3.20 7.06
N ARG A 203 -12.31 -2.23 7.67
CA ARG A 203 -10.87 -2.02 7.51
C ARG A 203 -10.05 -3.21 8.04
N PHE A 204 -10.30 -3.68 9.25
CA PHE A 204 -9.47 -4.70 9.88
C PHE A 204 -9.87 -6.13 9.51
N LEU A 205 -11.16 -6.39 9.29
CA LEU A 205 -11.63 -7.69 8.80
C LEU A 205 -11.24 -7.96 7.33
N SER A 206 -10.84 -6.93 6.57
CA SER A 206 -10.32 -7.04 5.20
C SER A 206 -8.78 -7.12 5.13
N VAL A 207 -8.05 -7.09 6.26
CA VAL A 207 -6.60 -7.33 6.26
C VAL A 207 -6.33 -8.76 5.78
N SER A 208 -5.37 -8.94 4.88
CA SER A 208 -5.16 -10.20 4.14
C SER A 208 -5.13 -11.45 5.03
N PHE A 209 -4.39 -11.41 6.13
CA PHE A 209 -4.27 -12.55 7.05
C PHE A 209 -5.54 -12.75 7.91
N ILE A 210 -6.32 -11.70 8.22
CA ILE A 210 -7.62 -11.82 8.90
C ILE A 210 -8.69 -12.32 7.91
N ALA A 211 -8.68 -11.79 6.68
CA ALA A 211 -9.61 -12.23 5.63
C ALA A 211 -9.47 -13.72 5.28
N ALA A 212 -8.25 -14.25 5.39
CA ALA A 212 -7.93 -15.65 5.13
C ALA A 212 -8.21 -16.60 6.30
N LEU A 213 -8.61 -16.10 7.48
CA LEU A 213 -8.91 -16.95 8.66
C LEU A 213 -10.13 -17.85 8.43
N PRO A 214 -10.18 -19.02 9.09
CA PRO A 214 -11.39 -19.81 9.20
C PRO A 214 -12.55 -18.98 9.79
N PRO A 215 -13.80 -19.22 9.38
CA PRO A 215 -14.95 -18.40 9.82
C PRO A 215 -15.06 -18.23 11.35
N ALA A 216 -14.76 -19.26 12.11
CA ALA A 216 -14.81 -19.22 13.58
C ALA A 216 -13.75 -18.27 14.18
N GLU A 217 -12.53 -18.27 13.66
CA GLU A 217 -11.46 -17.36 14.11
C GLU A 217 -11.75 -15.93 13.70
N LYS A 218 -12.22 -15.72 12.47
CA LYS A 218 -12.64 -14.40 12.00
C LYS A 218 -13.78 -13.82 12.82
N ALA A 219 -14.73 -14.66 13.26
CA ALA A 219 -15.81 -14.25 14.15
C ALA A 219 -15.28 -13.77 15.52
N LYS A 220 -14.26 -14.45 16.08
CA LYS A 220 -13.62 -14.02 17.34
C LYS A 220 -12.96 -12.64 17.20
N VAL A 221 -12.23 -12.40 16.11
CA VAL A 221 -11.63 -11.09 15.84
C VAL A 221 -12.72 -10.02 15.71
N SER A 222 -13.79 -10.31 14.98
CA SER A 222 -14.94 -9.41 14.82
C SER A 222 -15.58 -9.06 16.17
N GLU A 223 -15.79 -10.04 17.05
CA GLU A 223 -16.36 -9.83 18.39
C GLU A 223 -15.43 -8.99 19.28
N GLN A 224 -14.11 -9.22 19.23
CA GLN A 224 -13.14 -8.43 19.99
C GLN A 224 -13.10 -6.96 19.54
N LEU A 225 -13.12 -6.72 18.22
CA LEU A 225 -13.20 -5.35 17.65
C LEU A 225 -14.50 -4.67 18.04
N GLN A 226 -15.63 -5.38 17.96
CA GLN A 226 -16.94 -4.85 18.32
C GLN A 226 -16.98 -4.48 19.82
N ARG A 227 -16.47 -5.35 20.69
CA ARG A 227 -16.38 -5.09 22.13
C ARG A 227 -15.52 -3.85 22.42
N LEU A 228 -14.38 -3.68 21.73
CA LEU A 228 -13.54 -2.50 21.88
C LEU A 228 -14.32 -1.23 21.51
N ILE A 229 -15.05 -1.24 20.39
CA ILE A 229 -15.88 -0.10 19.95
C ILE A 229 -16.93 0.24 21.00
N GLU A 230 -17.60 -0.75 21.60
CA GLU A 230 -18.68 -0.56 22.56
C GLU A 230 -18.21 -0.11 23.95
N THR A 231 -16.97 -0.48 24.33
CA THR A 231 -16.49 -0.26 25.71
C THR A 231 -15.46 0.84 25.84
N HIS A 232 -14.66 1.12 24.77
CA HIS A 232 -13.60 2.12 24.86
C HIS A 232 -14.16 3.55 24.98
N PRO A 233 -13.70 4.36 25.95
CA PRO A 233 -14.24 5.72 26.19
C PRO A 233 -14.17 6.64 24.96
N SER A 234 -13.13 6.52 24.14
CA SER A 234 -12.94 7.32 22.92
C SER A 234 -13.75 6.86 21.71
N LEU A 235 -14.37 5.67 21.77
CA LEU A 235 -15.12 5.08 20.65
C LEU A 235 -16.62 4.96 20.95
N ARG A 236 -16.95 4.63 22.20
CA ARG A 236 -18.32 4.34 22.64
C ARG A 236 -19.30 5.45 22.32
N GLY A 237 -20.37 5.09 21.58
CA GLY A 237 -21.46 6.00 21.24
C GLY A 237 -21.12 7.08 20.21
N ARG A 238 -19.96 7.01 19.55
CA ARG A 238 -19.60 7.93 18.47
C ARG A 238 -20.15 7.44 17.14
N GLU A 239 -20.81 8.31 16.42
CA GLU A 239 -21.28 8.05 15.05
C GLU A 239 -20.13 8.13 14.06
N VAL A 240 -19.18 9.03 14.29
CA VAL A 240 -18.01 9.28 13.45
C VAL A 240 -16.75 9.07 14.26
N ILE A 241 -15.84 8.27 13.71
CA ILE A 241 -14.51 7.98 14.26
C ILE A 241 -13.46 8.64 13.36
N GLU A 242 -12.52 9.32 13.98
CA GLU A 242 -11.31 9.84 13.36
C GLU A 242 -10.14 8.88 13.65
N PHE A 243 -9.87 7.96 12.70
CA PHE A 243 -8.81 6.97 12.85
C PHE A 243 -7.46 7.57 12.46
N PRO A 244 -6.51 7.74 13.40
CA PRO A 244 -5.23 8.38 13.13
C PRO A 244 -4.25 7.44 12.44
N TYR A 245 -3.56 7.98 11.42
CA TYR A 245 -2.48 7.37 10.68
C TYR A 245 -1.28 8.30 10.58
N GLN A 246 -0.12 7.71 10.38
CA GLN A 246 1.10 8.35 9.92
C GLN A 246 1.35 7.86 8.48
N THR A 247 1.17 8.72 7.47
CA THR A 247 1.56 8.37 6.10
C THR A 247 3.06 8.55 5.97
N GLN A 248 3.76 7.43 5.89
CA GLN A 248 5.21 7.37 5.74
C GLN A 248 5.57 7.23 4.27
N ALA A 249 6.36 8.16 3.75
CA ALA A 249 6.84 8.20 2.39
C ALA A 249 8.37 8.12 2.37
N TYR A 250 8.91 7.36 1.43
CA TYR A 250 10.34 7.15 1.27
C TYR A 250 10.73 7.43 -0.17
N LEU A 251 11.69 8.33 -0.36
CA LEU A 251 12.34 8.58 -1.64
C LEU A 251 13.58 7.71 -1.78
N CYS A 252 13.71 6.98 -2.90
CA CYS A 252 14.92 6.27 -3.28
C CYS A 252 15.35 6.73 -4.67
N ARG A 253 16.59 7.26 -4.79
CA ARG A 253 17.14 7.73 -6.07
C ARG A 253 17.71 6.56 -6.83
N ARG A 254 17.37 6.46 -8.12
CA ARG A 254 18.01 5.51 -9.03
C ARG A 254 19.48 5.85 -9.15
N LEU A 255 20.35 4.87 -8.86
CA LEU A 255 21.80 5.06 -8.99
C LEU A 255 22.26 4.77 -10.43
N GLU A 256 23.15 5.61 -10.92
CA GLU A 256 23.81 5.42 -12.20
C GLU A 256 25.01 4.47 -12.01
N GLY A 257 25.12 3.48 -12.84
CA GLY A 257 26.23 2.52 -12.83
C GLY A 257 25.69 1.09 -13.01
N THR A 258 26.29 0.35 -13.95
CA THR A 258 26.02 -1.08 -14.09
C THR A 258 26.60 -1.78 -12.87
N PRO A 259 25.81 -2.51 -12.08
CA PRO A 259 26.40 -3.35 -11.05
C PRO A 259 27.29 -4.38 -11.72
N ARG A 260 28.58 -4.36 -11.41
CA ARG A 260 29.53 -5.41 -11.81
C ARG A 260 29.22 -6.70 -11.09
#